data_37bcd1d6a9888ed5601a652741db380c
#
_entry.id   37bcd1d6a9888ed5601a652741db380c
#
_cell.length_a   1.000
_cell.length_b   1.000
_cell.length_c   1.000
_cell.angle_alpha   90.00
_cell.angle_beta   90.00
_cell.angle_gamma   90.00
#
_symmetry.space_group_name_H-M   'P 1'
#
loop_
_entity.id
_entity.type
_entity.pdbx_description
1 polymer ?
#
loop_
_entity_poly.entity_id
_entity_poly.type
_entity_poly.pdbx_seq_one_letter_code
_entity_poly.pdbx_strand_id
1 'polypeptide(L)'
;VTAVDHNGLVETFISKFYKTGIGQKPDEPLHTITTSAGHFGIVTVKMNRSEMNLHHWNEVRELLNAYCGYAIAEDEILLLDVNGTMYFISDIGLRMLTPRELYAANGFPPDYIIDHDYTGKAYGKTKQIARCGNAVPPPFAEALVRANLPEMCGRQFETMKELHGVI
;
A
#
# COMPACT_ATOMS: atom_id res chain seq x y z
N VAL A 1 34.83 4.39 4.99
CA VAL A 1 34.44 2.98 4.71
C VAL A 1 34.54 2.28 6.06
N THR A 2 33.42 1.98 6.70
CA THR A 2 33.39 1.19 7.92
C THR A 2 33.60 -0.28 7.57
N ALA A 3 34.47 -0.96 8.31
CA ALA A 3 34.79 -2.40 8.08
C ALA A 3 33.66 -3.36 8.49
N VAL A 4 32.53 -2.85 8.95
CA VAL A 4 31.36 -3.63 9.36
C VAL A 4 30.26 -3.41 8.33
N ASP A 5 29.79 -4.51 7.73
CA ASP A 5 28.70 -4.51 6.76
C ASP A 5 27.36 -4.37 7.50
N HIS A 6 26.80 -3.16 7.50
CA HIS A 6 25.52 -2.85 8.13
C HIS A 6 24.31 -3.05 7.19
N ASN A 7 24.47 -3.82 6.09
CA ASN A 7 23.42 -4.04 5.11
C ASN A 7 22.32 -4.94 5.68
N GLY A 8 21.17 -4.36 5.93
CA GLY A 8 19.93 -5.05 6.23
C GLY A 8 19.08 -5.24 4.97
N LEU A 9 18.30 -6.30 4.93
CA LEU A 9 17.25 -6.50 3.93
C LEU A 9 15.91 -6.05 4.52
N VAL A 10 15.15 -5.29 3.74
CA VAL A 10 13.80 -4.87 4.12
C VAL A 10 12.82 -5.41 3.08
N GLU A 11 11.95 -6.31 3.52
CA GLU A 11 10.85 -6.81 2.71
C GLU A 11 9.57 -6.08 3.11
N THR A 12 8.78 -5.73 2.10
CA THR A 12 7.51 -5.03 2.30
C THR A 12 6.41 -5.72 1.52
N PHE A 13 5.25 -5.88 2.14
CA PHE A 13 4.06 -6.37 1.45
C PHE A 13 2.80 -5.66 1.98
N ILE A 14 1.74 -5.72 1.17
CA ILE A 14 0.44 -5.15 1.54
C ILE A 14 -0.42 -6.26 2.12
N SER A 15 -0.91 -6.08 3.33
CA SER A 15 -1.86 -6.99 3.96
C SER A 15 -3.29 -6.46 3.83
N LYS A 16 -4.23 -7.37 3.60
CA LYS A 16 -5.65 -7.06 3.48
C LYS A 16 -6.40 -7.69 4.65
N PHE A 17 -7.02 -6.86 5.48
CA PHE A 17 -7.72 -7.28 6.70
C PHE A 17 -9.19 -7.62 6.43
N TYR A 18 -9.44 -8.58 5.54
CA TYR A 18 -10.74 -9.24 5.38
C TYR A 18 -10.65 -10.68 5.85
N LYS A 19 -11.80 -11.32 6.13
CA LYS A 19 -11.87 -12.70 6.65
C LYS A 19 -11.02 -13.72 5.89
N THR A 20 -10.82 -13.52 4.60
CA THR A 20 -10.03 -14.39 3.70
C THR A 20 -8.93 -13.63 2.98
N GLY A 21 -8.53 -12.45 3.50
CA GLY A 21 -7.54 -11.60 2.87
C GLY A 21 -6.15 -12.22 2.99
N ILE A 22 -5.47 -12.36 1.86
CA ILE A 22 -4.05 -12.72 1.78
C ILE A 22 -3.23 -11.46 1.47
N GLY A 23 -1.96 -11.50 1.82
CA GLY A 23 -1.02 -10.45 1.43
C GLY A 23 -0.86 -10.36 -0.09
N GLN A 24 -0.47 -9.19 -0.57
CA GLN A 24 -0.10 -8.95 -1.96
C GLN A 24 1.22 -8.19 -2.04
N LYS A 25 1.90 -8.30 -3.17
CA LYS A 25 3.14 -7.58 -3.40
C LYS A 25 2.86 -6.09 -3.64
N PRO A 26 3.79 -5.20 -3.27
CA PRO A 26 3.61 -3.76 -3.44
C PRO A 26 3.58 -3.30 -4.90
N ASP A 27 4.15 -4.09 -5.82
CA ASP A 27 4.22 -3.85 -7.26
C ASP A 27 3.01 -4.40 -8.04
N GLU A 28 2.09 -5.08 -7.36
CA GLU A 28 0.83 -5.55 -7.95
C GLU A 28 -0.27 -4.49 -7.78
N PRO A 29 -1.23 -4.41 -8.72
CA PRO A 29 -2.39 -3.54 -8.56
C PRO A 29 -3.15 -3.83 -7.27
N LEU A 30 -3.44 -2.79 -6.49
CA LEU A 30 -4.15 -2.95 -5.23
C LEU A 30 -5.54 -3.56 -5.46
N HIS A 31 -5.91 -4.54 -4.64
CA HIS A 31 -7.26 -5.11 -4.65
C HIS A 31 -8.31 -4.03 -4.37
N THR A 32 -9.57 -4.31 -4.71
CA THR A 32 -10.69 -3.37 -4.56
C THR A 32 -10.70 -2.63 -3.23
N ILE A 33 -10.62 -1.31 -3.29
CA ILE A 33 -10.76 -0.43 -2.13
C ILE A 33 -12.25 -0.30 -1.82
N THR A 34 -12.63 -0.63 -0.59
CA THR A 34 -14.02 -0.50 -0.12
C THR A 34 -14.23 0.81 0.62
N THR A 35 -15.49 1.17 0.84
CA THR A 35 -15.89 2.39 1.57
C THR A 35 -15.57 2.33 3.06
N SER A 36 -15.31 1.14 3.60
CA SER A 36 -14.95 0.96 5.01
C SER A 36 -13.46 1.24 5.23
N ALA A 37 -13.14 1.96 6.29
CA ALA A 37 -11.76 2.24 6.68
C ALA A 37 -11.07 1.00 7.25
N GLY A 38 -9.74 0.91 7.10
CA GLY A 38 -8.93 -0.04 7.86
C GLY A 38 -8.74 -1.42 7.24
N HIS A 39 -8.86 -1.56 5.92
CA HIS A 39 -8.75 -2.87 5.27
C HIS A 39 -7.39 -3.15 4.62
N PHE A 40 -6.51 -2.16 4.49
CA PHE A 40 -5.18 -2.34 3.92
C PHE A 40 -4.11 -1.79 4.84
N GLY A 41 -3.06 -2.57 5.05
CA GLY A 41 -1.88 -2.16 5.79
C GLY A 41 -0.61 -2.57 5.07
N ILE A 42 0.45 -1.81 5.32
CA ILE A 42 1.80 -2.16 4.92
C ILE A 42 2.46 -2.90 6.07
N VAL A 43 2.95 -4.10 5.78
CA VAL A 43 3.81 -4.87 6.66
C VAL A 43 5.23 -4.74 6.17
N THR A 44 6.14 -4.39 7.06
CA THR A 44 7.57 -4.25 6.76
C THR A 44 8.34 -5.20 7.66
N VAL A 45 9.09 -6.10 7.07
CA VAL A 45 9.98 -7.04 7.77
C VAL A 45 11.41 -6.56 7.59
N LYS A 46 12.08 -6.25 8.69
CA LYS A 46 13.49 -5.89 8.69
C LYS A 46 14.32 -7.11 9.04
N MET A 47 15.29 -7.43 8.20
CA MET A 47 16.17 -8.58 8.36
C MET A 47 17.63 -8.13 8.34
N ASN A 48 18.41 -8.60 9.28
CA ASN A 48 19.84 -8.31 9.39
C ASN A 48 20.66 -9.61 9.32
N ARG A 49 21.94 -9.49 8.91
CA ARG A 49 22.85 -10.63 8.81
C ARG A 49 24.06 -10.58 9.73
N SER A 50 24.51 -9.40 10.13
CA SER A 50 25.80 -9.23 10.83
C SER A 50 25.70 -8.71 12.26
N GLU A 51 24.68 -7.94 12.59
CA GLU A 51 24.42 -7.49 13.97
C GLU A 51 23.09 -8.05 14.45
N MET A 52 23.12 -9.01 15.36
CA MET A 52 21.92 -9.53 16.00
C MET A 52 21.36 -8.50 16.98
N ASN A 53 20.59 -7.54 16.47
CA ASN A 53 19.77 -6.70 17.31
C ASN A 53 18.49 -7.46 17.68
N LEU A 54 18.50 -8.10 18.83
CA LEU A 54 17.39 -8.91 19.34
C LEU A 54 16.40 -8.09 20.19
N HIS A 55 16.44 -6.77 20.13
CA HIS A 55 15.60 -5.91 20.99
C HIS A 55 14.12 -6.21 20.87
N HIS A 56 13.64 -6.49 19.66
CA HIS A 56 12.24 -6.84 19.38
C HIS A 56 12.02 -8.32 19.07
N TRP A 57 13.02 -9.18 19.34
CA TRP A 57 12.92 -10.59 18.97
C TRP A 57 11.79 -11.33 19.67
N ASN A 58 11.53 -11.05 20.92
CA ASN A 58 10.46 -11.70 21.66
C ASN A 58 9.09 -11.41 21.04
N GLU A 59 8.82 -10.16 20.69
CA GLU A 59 7.57 -9.75 20.04
C GLU A 59 7.45 -10.35 18.63
N VAL A 60 8.54 -10.38 17.86
CA VAL A 60 8.60 -11.03 16.55
C VAL A 60 8.31 -12.53 16.68
N ARG A 61 8.96 -13.24 17.60
CA ARG A 61 8.77 -14.67 17.87
C ARG A 61 7.32 -14.99 18.26
N GLU A 62 6.74 -14.21 19.18
CA GLU A 62 5.36 -14.37 19.59
C GLU A 62 4.39 -14.19 18.42
N LEU A 63 4.62 -13.18 17.56
CA LEU A 63 3.82 -12.94 16.37
C LEU A 63 3.93 -14.11 15.38
N LEU A 64 5.14 -14.60 15.11
CA LEU A 64 5.38 -15.74 14.22
C LEU A 64 4.72 -17.01 14.74
N ASN A 65 4.82 -17.30 16.04
CA ASN A 65 4.18 -18.46 16.66
C ASN A 65 2.66 -18.36 16.65
N ALA A 66 2.11 -17.18 16.94
CA ALA A 66 0.65 -16.99 17.03
C ALA A 66 -0.06 -16.98 15.67
N TYR A 67 0.57 -16.44 14.62
CA TYR A 67 -0.11 -16.13 13.36
C TYR A 67 0.50 -16.78 12.13
N CYS A 68 1.76 -17.21 12.18
CA CYS A 68 2.47 -17.77 11.02
C CYS A 68 2.70 -19.27 11.11
N GLY A 69 2.19 -19.94 12.17
CA GLY A 69 2.28 -21.39 12.34
C GLY A 69 3.67 -21.90 12.73
N TYR A 70 4.54 -21.04 13.22
CA TYR A 70 5.82 -21.44 13.80
C TYR A 70 5.65 -21.95 15.24
N ALA A 71 6.66 -22.66 15.72
CA ALA A 71 6.78 -23.15 17.11
C ALA A 71 8.22 -22.91 17.60
N ILE A 72 8.63 -21.64 17.61
CA ILE A 72 9.99 -21.20 17.94
C ILE A 72 10.12 -21.13 19.47
N ALA A 73 11.08 -21.83 20.05
CA ALA A 73 11.34 -21.81 21.49
C ALA A 73 11.95 -20.46 21.95
N GLU A 74 11.96 -20.22 23.26
CA GLU A 74 12.44 -18.93 23.81
C GLU A 74 13.92 -18.65 23.54
N ASP A 75 14.70 -19.69 23.45
CA ASP A 75 16.15 -19.68 23.22
C ASP A 75 16.53 -19.87 21.73
N GLU A 76 15.54 -19.99 20.86
CA GLU A 76 15.75 -20.18 19.43
C GLU A 76 15.61 -18.85 18.67
N ILE A 77 16.39 -18.72 17.59
CA ILE A 77 16.31 -17.61 16.62
C ILE A 77 16.04 -18.20 15.25
N LEU A 78 14.98 -17.71 14.59
CA LEU A 78 14.68 -18.10 13.23
C LEU A 78 15.67 -17.45 12.26
N LEU A 79 16.38 -18.27 11.51
CA LEU A 79 17.25 -17.85 10.42
C LEU A 79 16.58 -18.15 9.07
N LEU A 80 16.61 -17.19 8.17
CA LEU A 80 16.06 -17.27 6.82
C LEU A 80 17.21 -17.26 5.81
N ASP A 81 17.24 -18.25 4.91
CA ASP A 81 18.16 -18.25 3.78
C ASP A 81 17.55 -17.44 2.63
N VAL A 82 18.19 -16.35 2.27
CA VAL A 82 17.82 -15.55 1.11
C VAL A 82 18.99 -15.55 0.13
N ASN A 83 18.88 -16.30 -0.94
CA ASN A 83 19.91 -16.44 -1.98
C ASN A 83 21.28 -16.88 -1.43
N GLY A 84 21.31 -17.84 -0.51
CA GLY A 84 22.53 -18.36 0.10
C GLY A 84 23.10 -17.48 1.21
N THR A 85 22.38 -16.44 1.63
CA THR A 85 22.76 -15.57 2.75
C THR A 85 21.75 -15.72 3.88
N MET A 86 22.26 -16.01 5.09
CA MET A 86 21.42 -16.16 6.28
C MET A 86 21.09 -14.80 6.89
N TYR A 87 19.82 -14.60 7.14
CA TYR A 87 19.27 -13.41 7.80
C TYR A 87 18.45 -13.82 9.02
N PHE A 88 18.36 -12.96 10.01
CA PHE A 88 17.36 -13.07 11.08
C PHE A 88 16.38 -11.88 11.03
N ILE A 89 15.15 -12.10 11.43
CA ILE A 89 14.14 -11.04 11.49
C ILE A 89 14.38 -10.21 12.74
N SER A 90 14.77 -8.95 12.55
CA SER A 90 15.04 -8.03 13.65
C SER A 90 13.82 -7.24 14.11
N ASP A 91 12.85 -7.03 13.22
CA ASP A 91 11.66 -6.24 13.50
C ASP A 91 10.56 -6.51 12.45
N ILE A 92 9.30 -6.45 12.88
CA ILE A 92 8.13 -6.49 12.01
C ILE A 92 7.26 -5.28 12.31
N GLY A 93 7.15 -4.36 11.35
CA GLY A 93 6.29 -3.19 11.43
C GLY A 93 4.98 -3.38 10.68
N LEU A 94 3.87 -2.89 11.25
CA LEU A 94 2.58 -2.84 10.60
C LEU A 94 1.98 -1.44 10.74
N ARG A 95 1.55 -0.85 9.63
CA ARG A 95 0.72 0.35 9.63
C ARG A 95 -0.37 0.29 8.59
N MET A 96 -1.48 0.95 8.85
CA MET A 96 -2.55 1.09 7.86
C MET A 96 -2.13 2.04 6.73
N LEU A 97 -2.64 1.80 5.51
CA LEU A 97 -2.51 2.73 4.40
C LEU A 97 -3.22 4.04 4.72
N THR A 98 -2.58 5.14 4.41
CA THR A 98 -3.16 6.47 4.52
C THR A 98 -4.17 6.71 3.39
N PRO A 99 -5.14 7.65 3.56
CA PRO A 99 -6.04 8.02 2.47
C PRO A 99 -5.29 8.42 1.20
N ARG A 100 -4.18 9.16 1.31
CA ARG A 100 -3.37 9.59 0.15
C ARG A 100 -2.78 8.40 -0.61
N GLU A 101 -2.28 7.39 0.08
CA GLU A 101 -1.77 6.16 -0.54
C GLU A 101 -2.88 5.38 -1.25
N LEU A 102 -4.08 5.32 -0.67
CA LEU A 102 -5.24 4.67 -1.32
C LEU A 102 -5.68 5.40 -2.59
N TYR A 103 -5.72 6.73 -2.59
CA TYR A 103 -6.01 7.52 -3.79
C TYR A 103 -4.93 7.35 -4.85
N ALA A 104 -3.65 7.35 -4.46
CA ALA A 104 -2.55 7.10 -5.39
C ALA A 104 -2.63 5.70 -6.01
N ALA A 105 -2.96 4.65 -5.22
CA ALA A 105 -3.19 3.30 -5.72
C ALA A 105 -4.37 3.19 -6.70
N ASN A 106 -5.37 4.07 -6.56
CA ASN A 106 -6.48 4.21 -7.53
C ASN A 106 -6.12 5.07 -8.77
N GLY A 107 -4.89 5.58 -8.85
CA GLY A 107 -4.43 6.37 -9.99
C GLY A 107 -4.87 7.84 -9.97
N PHE A 108 -5.28 8.37 -8.82
CA PHE A 108 -5.53 9.80 -8.69
C PHE A 108 -4.21 10.58 -8.66
N PRO A 109 -4.15 11.77 -9.26
CA PRO A 109 -2.95 12.60 -9.25
C PRO A 109 -2.61 13.07 -7.82
N PRO A 110 -1.31 13.35 -7.53
CA PRO A 110 -0.85 13.67 -6.18
C PRO A 110 -1.42 14.97 -5.62
N ASP A 111 -1.84 15.89 -6.48
CA ASP A 111 -2.44 17.19 -6.16
C ASP A 111 -3.98 17.14 -6.01
N TYR A 112 -4.60 15.96 -6.23
CA TYR A 112 -6.04 15.81 -6.06
C TYR A 112 -6.48 16.09 -4.63
N ILE A 113 -7.45 16.98 -4.45
CA ILE A 113 -7.94 17.44 -3.15
C ILE A 113 -8.81 16.37 -2.50
N ILE A 114 -8.35 15.80 -1.38
CA ILE A 114 -9.04 14.71 -0.66
C ILE A 114 -9.48 15.09 0.75
N ASP A 115 -8.92 16.15 1.31
CA ASP A 115 -8.95 16.48 2.74
C ASP A 115 -9.98 17.56 3.13
N HIS A 116 -10.55 18.27 2.16
CA HIS A 116 -11.58 19.27 2.41
C HIS A 116 -12.58 19.38 1.25
N ASP A 117 -13.70 20.07 1.45
CA ASP A 117 -14.67 20.41 0.42
C ASP A 117 -14.41 21.79 -0.20
N TYR A 118 -15.28 22.18 -1.14
CA TYR A 118 -15.19 23.47 -1.85
C TYR A 118 -15.37 24.68 -0.92
N THR A 119 -15.91 24.50 0.29
CA THR A 119 -16.02 25.57 1.31
C THR A 119 -14.80 25.64 2.23
N GLY A 120 -13.82 24.73 2.07
CA GLY A 120 -12.66 24.59 2.95
C GLY A 120 -12.93 23.76 4.21
N LYS A 121 -14.11 23.12 4.35
CA LYS A 121 -14.43 22.26 5.49
C LYS A 121 -13.68 20.95 5.39
N ALA A 122 -12.87 20.66 6.42
CA ALA A 122 -12.03 19.46 6.47
C ALA A 122 -12.84 18.14 6.55
N TYR A 123 -12.30 17.11 5.88
CA TYR A 123 -12.77 15.73 5.96
C TYR A 123 -11.88 14.88 6.87
N GLY A 124 -12.47 14.17 7.82
CA GLY A 124 -11.78 13.14 8.59
C GLY A 124 -11.32 11.97 7.71
N LYS A 125 -10.28 11.25 8.15
CA LYS A 125 -9.66 10.13 7.40
C LYS A 125 -10.68 9.08 6.93
N THR A 126 -11.63 8.70 7.78
CA THR A 126 -12.70 7.74 7.44
C THR A 126 -13.52 8.21 6.24
N LYS A 127 -13.89 9.50 6.20
CA LYS A 127 -14.66 10.07 5.10
C LYS A 127 -13.83 10.15 3.81
N GLN A 128 -12.53 10.45 3.91
CA GLN A 128 -11.62 10.43 2.77
C GLN A 128 -11.54 9.00 2.18
N ILE A 129 -11.38 7.97 3.01
CA ILE A 129 -11.32 6.55 2.57
C ILE A 129 -12.64 6.12 1.94
N ALA A 130 -13.79 6.45 2.55
CA ALA A 130 -15.10 6.13 2.00
C ALA A 130 -15.32 6.75 0.61
N ARG A 131 -14.85 7.96 0.38
CA ARG A 131 -14.90 8.62 -0.93
C ARG A 131 -13.98 7.93 -1.95
N CYS A 132 -12.79 7.52 -1.53
CA CYS A 132 -11.89 6.75 -2.38
C CYS A 132 -12.54 5.44 -2.84
N GLY A 133 -13.16 4.69 -1.93
CA GLY A 133 -13.83 3.44 -2.26
C GLY A 133 -15.07 3.59 -3.17
N ASN A 134 -15.70 4.77 -3.17
CA ASN A 134 -16.82 5.09 -4.08
C ASN A 134 -16.38 5.71 -5.41
N ALA A 135 -15.10 6.04 -5.55
CA ALA A 135 -14.60 6.70 -6.73
C ALA A 135 -14.32 5.72 -7.86
N VAL A 136 -14.55 6.14 -9.09
CA VAL A 136 -14.06 5.43 -10.28
C VAL A 136 -12.59 5.81 -10.48
N PRO A 137 -11.68 4.85 -10.62
CA PRO A 137 -10.28 5.14 -10.90
C PRO A 137 -10.12 5.95 -12.18
N PRO A 138 -9.41 7.09 -12.18
CA PRO A 138 -9.23 7.92 -13.37
C PRO A 138 -8.70 7.18 -14.60
N PRO A 139 -7.71 6.27 -14.50
CA PRO A 139 -7.24 5.50 -15.65
C PRO A 139 -8.31 4.59 -16.24
N PHE A 140 -9.22 4.05 -15.41
CA PHE A 140 -10.33 3.24 -15.90
C PHE A 140 -11.36 4.09 -16.65
N ALA A 141 -11.72 5.26 -16.10
CA ALA A 141 -12.61 6.20 -16.78
C ALA A 141 -12.03 6.67 -18.13
N GLU A 142 -10.72 6.98 -18.16
CA GLU A 142 -10.02 7.32 -19.40
C GLU A 142 -10.07 6.19 -20.44
N ALA A 143 -9.80 4.95 -20.02
CA ALA A 143 -9.85 3.79 -20.91
C ALA A 143 -11.25 3.59 -21.51
N LEU A 144 -12.32 3.78 -20.71
CA LEU A 144 -13.69 3.70 -21.20
C LEU A 144 -14.01 4.79 -22.24
N VAL A 145 -13.59 6.03 -21.98
CA VAL A 145 -13.78 7.13 -22.94
C VAL A 145 -13.05 6.85 -24.25
N ARG A 146 -11.78 6.41 -24.17
CA ARG A 146 -10.98 6.08 -25.37
C ARG A 146 -11.59 4.95 -26.19
N ALA A 147 -12.20 3.95 -25.53
CA ALA A 147 -12.81 2.82 -26.21
C ALA A 147 -14.16 3.17 -26.86
N ASN A 148 -14.95 4.06 -26.26
CA ASN A 148 -16.32 4.34 -26.71
C ASN A 148 -16.45 5.64 -27.51
N LEU A 149 -15.53 6.60 -27.32
CA LEU A 149 -15.53 7.92 -27.97
C LEU A 149 -14.14 8.27 -28.50
N PRO A 150 -13.53 7.41 -29.35
CA PRO A 150 -12.15 7.62 -29.82
C PRO A 150 -11.99 8.93 -30.61
N GLU A 151 -13.05 9.39 -31.27
CA GLU A 151 -13.06 10.66 -32.02
C GLU A 151 -12.92 11.88 -31.14
N MET A 152 -13.25 11.78 -29.85
CA MET A 152 -13.08 12.85 -28.86
C MET A 152 -11.69 12.81 -28.19
N CYS A 153 -10.97 11.70 -28.32
CA CYS A 153 -9.66 11.52 -27.72
C CYS A 153 -8.58 12.10 -28.63
N GLY A 154 -8.08 13.25 -28.35
CA GLY A 154 -7.07 13.96 -29.15
C GLY A 154 -7.51 15.34 -29.62
N ARG A 155 -8.76 15.70 -29.38
CA ARG A 155 -9.20 17.09 -29.53
C ARG A 155 -8.92 17.85 -28.24
N GLN A 156 -8.20 18.95 -28.35
CA GLN A 156 -8.10 19.94 -27.28
C GLN A 156 -9.21 20.96 -27.49
N PHE A 157 -10.09 21.09 -26.52
CA PHE A 157 -11.11 22.13 -26.50
C PHE A 157 -10.61 23.27 -25.63
N GLU A 158 -10.47 24.46 -26.23
CA GLU A 158 -10.02 25.66 -25.50
C GLU A 158 -11.19 26.35 -24.78
N THR A 159 -12.42 26.06 -25.19
CA THR A 159 -13.62 26.65 -24.58
C THR A 159 -14.78 25.68 -24.46
N MET A 160 -15.68 25.90 -23.48
CA MET A 160 -16.94 25.15 -23.34
C MET A 160 -17.86 25.25 -24.57
N LYS A 161 -17.74 26.34 -25.35
CA LYS A 161 -18.51 26.51 -26.57
C LYS A 161 -18.08 25.53 -27.68
N GLU A 162 -16.79 25.28 -27.79
CA GLU A 162 -16.26 24.26 -28.72
C GLU A 162 -16.69 22.85 -28.33
N LEU A 163 -16.68 22.54 -27.03
CA LEU A 163 -17.16 21.26 -26.52
C LEU A 163 -18.65 21.07 -26.87
N HIS A 164 -19.50 22.08 -26.69
CA HIS A 164 -20.93 22.01 -26.99
C HIS A 164 -21.23 21.93 -28.48
N GLY A 165 -20.32 22.37 -29.34
CA GLY A 165 -20.49 22.28 -30.79
C GLY A 165 -20.25 20.89 -31.39
N VAL A 166 -19.85 19.92 -30.58
CA VAL A 166 -19.51 18.52 -30.98
C VAL A 166 -20.56 17.52 -30.47
N ILE A 167 -21.46 17.95 -29.57
CA ILE A 167 -22.60 17.20 -29.06
C ILE A 167 -23.86 17.67 -29.83
#